data_adf96508622d9e76346feb17e4c2651b
#
_entry.id   adf96508622d9e76346feb17e4c2651b
#
_cell.length_a   1.000
_cell.length_b   1.000
_cell.length_c   1.000
_cell.angle_alpha   90.00
_cell.angle_beta   90.00
_cell.angle_gamma   90.00
#
_symmetry.space_group_name_H-M   'P 1'
#
loop_
_entity.id
_entity.type
_entity.pdbx_description
1 polymer ?
#
loop_
_entity_poly.entity_id
_entity_poly.type
_entity_poly.pdbx_seq_one_letter_code
_entity_poly.pdbx_strand_id
1 'polypeptide(L)'
;MTAEEIIHSIGELYANCIKKELDEARESIKNDSWDLGTLMRNASWSAYCEGLERALIIVNDCTAAGLKNLAAKRAEQAIAKGMRSLQDRIDVEGPDMNAAYPKVR
;
A
#
# COMPACT_ATOMS: atom_id res chain seq x y z
N MET A 1 12.00 -6.21 -11.62
CA MET A 1 10.75 -6.00 -10.85
C MET A 1 10.80 -4.65 -10.15
N THR A 2 9.79 -3.83 -10.34
CA THR A 2 9.72 -2.51 -9.70
C THR A 2 9.30 -2.61 -8.24
N ALA A 3 9.54 -1.55 -7.48
CA ALA A 3 9.11 -1.51 -6.08
C ALA A 3 7.58 -1.62 -5.94
N GLU A 4 6.82 -1.00 -6.86
CA GLU A 4 5.36 -1.14 -6.91
C GLU A 4 4.92 -2.58 -7.13
N GLU A 5 5.56 -3.26 -8.05
CA GLU A 5 5.26 -4.67 -8.34
C GLU A 5 5.54 -5.55 -7.12
N ILE A 6 6.62 -5.26 -6.39
CA ILE A 6 6.95 -5.98 -5.15
C ILE A 6 5.87 -5.77 -4.09
N ILE A 7 5.50 -4.52 -3.84
CA ILE A 7 4.46 -4.18 -2.85
C ILE A 7 3.14 -4.83 -3.23
N HIS A 8 2.75 -4.73 -4.48
CA HIS A 8 1.51 -5.33 -4.99
C HIS A 8 1.53 -6.85 -4.86
N SER A 9 2.63 -7.49 -5.23
CA SER A 9 2.79 -8.95 -5.15
C SER A 9 2.74 -9.46 -3.72
N ILE A 10 3.39 -8.77 -2.79
CA ILE A 10 3.35 -9.13 -1.36
C ILE A 10 1.94 -8.98 -0.82
N GLY A 11 1.28 -7.85 -1.10
CA GLY A 11 -0.10 -7.62 -0.68
C GLY A 11 -1.06 -8.67 -1.22
N GLU A 12 -0.93 -9.02 -2.48
CA GLU A 12 -1.74 -10.04 -3.13
C GLU A 12 -1.50 -11.43 -2.53
N LEU A 13 -0.24 -11.77 -2.23
CA LEU A 13 0.10 -13.02 -1.58
C LEU A 13 -0.58 -13.16 -0.22
N TYR A 14 -0.46 -12.14 0.63
CA TYR A 14 -1.11 -12.13 1.95
C TYR A 14 -2.63 -12.16 1.82
N ALA A 15 -3.19 -11.37 0.93
CA ALA A 15 -4.65 -11.35 0.70
C ALA A 15 -5.16 -12.73 0.26
N ASN A 16 -4.45 -13.41 -0.64
CA ASN A 16 -4.84 -14.73 -1.12
C ASN A 16 -4.75 -15.78 -0.02
N CYS A 17 -3.72 -15.73 0.83
CA CYS A 17 -3.59 -16.62 1.97
C CYS A 17 -4.75 -16.44 2.95
N ILE A 18 -5.11 -15.20 3.25
CA ILE A 18 -6.24 -14.89 4.14
C ILE A 18 -7.56 -15.34 3.54
N LYS A 19 -7.78 -15.11 2.25
CA LYS A 19 -9.00 -15.55 1.55
C LYS A 19 -9.16 -17.06 1.59
N LYS A 20 -8.07 -17.79 1.40
CA LYS A 20 -8.09 -19.26 1.47
C LYS A 20 -8.48 -19.74 2.86
N GLU A 21 -7.86 -19.19 3.90
CA GLU A 21 -8.22 -19.49 5.29
C GLU A 21 -9.67 -19.14 5.58
N LEU A 22 -10.14 -18.01 5.09
CA LEU A 22 -11.51 -17.56 5.28
C LEU A 22 -12.51 -18.53 4.64
N ASP A 23 -12.24 -18.98 3.43
CA ASP A 23 -13.10 -19.93 2.74
C ASP A 23 -13.15 -21.26 3.48
N GLU A 24 -12.00 -21.77 3.94
CA GLU A 24 -11.93 -23.00 4.73
C GLU A 24 -12.66 -22.86 6.07
N ALA A 25 -12.53 -21.71 6.72
CA ALA A 25 -13.21 -21.45 7.98
C ALA A 25 -14.74 -21.37 7.79
N ARG A 26 -15.20 -20.73 6.72
CA ARG A 26 -16.63 -20.67 6.39
C ARG A 26 -17.21 -22.04 6.12
N GLU A 27 -16.49 -22.91 5.45
CA GLU A 27 -16.91 -24.28 5.20
C GLU A 27 -16.99 -25.12 6.49
N SER A 28 -16.28 -24.71 7.52
CA SER A 28 -16.31 -25.38 8.81
C SER A 28 -17.56 -25.07 9.64
N ILE A 29 -18.31 -24.05 9.27
CA ILE A 29 -19.55 -23.68 9.92
C ILE A 29 -20.66 -24.64 9.45
N LYS A 30 -21.28 -25.34 10.41
CA LYS A 30 -22.34 -26.31 10.13
C LYS A 30 -23.68 -25.74 10.63
N ASN A 31 -24.58 -25.51 9.68
CA ASN A 31 -25.89 -24.88 9.99
C ASN A 31 -27.02 -25.90 10.09
N ASP A 32 -26.75 -27.18 9.96
CA ASP A 32 -27.70 -28.28 9.94
C ASP A 32 -27.92 -28.94 11.31
N SER A 33 -27.24 -28.48 12.33
CA SER A 33 -27.31 -29.03 13.68
C SER A 33 -27.63 -27.97 14.72
N TRP A 34 -28.50 -28.34 15.67
CA TRP A 34 -28.90 -27.50 16.79
C TRP A 34 -28.24 -27.96 18.11
N ASP A 35 -27.31 -28.89 18.02
CA ASP A 35 -26.54 -29.33 19.16
C ASP A 35 -25.71 -28.19 19.75
N LEU A 36 -25.70 -28.07 21.07
CA LEU A 36 -24.99 -27.00 21.77
C LEU A 36 -23.50 -26.96 21.41
N GLY A 37 -22.86 -28.13 21.33
CA GLY A 37 -21.46 -28.23 20.96
C GLY A 37 -21.19 -27.69 19.55
N THR A 38 -22.08 -27.98 18.60
CA THR A 38 -21.99 -27.49 17.23
C THR A 38 -22.23 -25.99 17.19
N LEU A 39 -23.23 -25.47 17.93
CA LEU A 39 -23.49 -24.04 18.01
C LEU A 39 -22.31 -23.27 18.57
N MET A 40 -21.65 -23.81 19.60
CA MET A 40 -20.45 -23.19 20.18
C MET A 40 -19.29 -23.20 19.20
N ARG A 41 -19.08 -24.30 18.49
CA ARG A 41 -18.04 -24.37 17.44
C ARG A 41 -18.33 -23.40 16.31
N ASN A 42 -19.58 -23.30 15.89
CA ASN A 42 -19.98 -22.34 14.84
C ASN A 42 -19.73 -20.90 15.29
N ALA A 43 -20.01 -20.58 16.56
CA ALA A 43 -19.72 -19.25 17.10
C ALA A 43 -18.21 -18.94 17.06
N SER A 44 -17.37 -19.90 17.41
CA SER A 44 -15.92 -19.76 17.34
C SER A 44 -15.43 -19.59 15.90
N TRP A 45 -15.96 -20.37 14.96
CA TRP A 45 -15.63 -20.22 13.55
C TRP A 45 -16.09 -18.88 12.99
N SER A 46 -17.27 -18.42 13.38
CA SER A 46 -17.78 -17.11 12.96
C SER A 46 -16.89 -15.96 13.45
N ALA A 47 -16.45 -16.02 14.70
CA ALA A 47 -15.52 -15.03 15.25
C ALA A 47 -14.17 -15.05 14.51
N TYR A 48 -13.69 -16.24 14.18
CA TYR A 48 -12.46 -16.41 13.39
C TYR A 48 -12.61 -15.80 11.99
N CYS A 49 -13.75 -16.05 11.33
CA CYS A 49 -14.06 -15.45 10.03
C CYS A 49 -14.08 -13.93 10.08
N GLU A 50 -14.68 -13.35 11.12
CA GLU A 50 -14.67 -11.88 11.30
C GLU A 50 -13.26 -11.34 11.44
N GLY A 51 -12.40 -12.03 12.20
CA GLY A 51 -10.99 -11.66 12.34
C GLY A 51 -10.25 -11.70 11.02
N LEU A 52 -10.48 -12.73 10.21
CA LEU A 52 -9.89 -12.87 8.89
C LEU A 52 -10.37 -11.80 7.92
N GLU A 53 -11.66 -11.45 7.96
CA GLU A 53 -12.22 -10.38 7.13
C GLU A 53 -11.57 -9.04 7.47
N ARG A 54 -11.40 -8.75 8.76
CA ARG A 54 -10.69 -7.55 9.21
C ARG A 54 -9.23 -7.56 8.78
N ALA A 55 -8.56 -8.69 8.91
CA ALA A 55 -7.17 -8.84 8.47
C ALA A 55 -7.03 -8.58 6.97
N LEU A 56 -7.98 -9.05 6.18
CA LEU A 56 -7.98 -8.82 4.73
C LEU A 56 -8.10 -7.32 4.41
N ILE A 57 -8.99 -6.62 5.09
CA ILE A 57 -9.15 -5.16 4.94
C ILE A 57 -7.83 -4.46 5.30
N ILE A 58 -7.21 -4.83 6.41
CA ILE A 58 -5.95 -4.24 6.86
C ILE A 58 -4.84 -4.46 5.83
N VAL A 59 -4.72 -5.67 5.29
CA VAL A 59 -3.71 -5.99 4.27
C VAL A 59 -3.93 -5.14 3.02
N ASN A 60 -5.16 -5.02 2.56
CA ASN A 60 -5.49 -4.21 1.38
C ASN A 60 -5.20 -2.73 1.62
N ASP A 61 -5.56 -2.21 2.79
CA ASP A 61 -5.30 -0.82 3.16
C ASP A 61 -3.81 -0.53 3.30
N CYS A 62 -3.04 -1.45 3.89
CA CYS A 62 -1.59 -1.32 4.01
C CYS A 62 -0.91 -1.35 2.64
N THR A 63 -1.37 -2.21 1.74
CA THR A 63 -0.86 -2.28 0.37
C THR A 63 -1.10 -0.96 -0.36
N ALA A 64 -2.32 -0.44 -0.29
CA ALA A 64 -2.68 0.84 -0.90
C ALA A 64 -1.87 1.99 -0.31
N ALA A 65 -1.70 2.03 1.01
CA ALA A 65 -0.90 3.05 1.70
C ALA A 65 0.57 2.96 1.28
N GLY A 66 1.12 1.75 1.18
CA GLY A 66 2.49 1.53 0.73
C GLY A 66 2.74 2.05 -0.68
N LEU A 67 1.82 1.77 -1.60
CA LEU A 67 1.89 2.27 -2.97
C LEU A 67 1.78 3.79 -3.03
N LYS A 68 0.88 4.37 -2.23
CA LYS A 68 0.73 5.82 -2.14
C LYS A 68 1.98 6.49 -1.59
N ASN A 69 2.58 5.93 -0.55
CA ASN A 69 3.80 6.46 0.06
C ASN A 69 4.97 6.38 -0.92
N LEU A 70 5.08 5.30 -1.67
CA LEU A 70 6.11 5.14 -2.69
C LEU A 70 5.96 6.18 -3.80
N ALA A 71 4.74 6.42 -4.27
CA ALA A 71 4.46 7.44 -5.28
C ALA A 71 4.82 8.84 -4.77
N ALA A 72 4.47 9.17 -3.52
CA ALA A 72 4.81 10.44 -2.90
C ALA A 72 6.34 10.62 -2.79
N LYS A 73 7.05 9.58 -2.37
CA LYS A 73 8.51 9.60 -2.25
C LYS A 73 9.18 9.82 -3.61
N ARG A 74 8.67 9.19 -4.65
CA ARG A 74 9.18 9.38 -6.02
C ARG A 74 8.93 10.79 -6.53
N ALA A 75 7.77 11.35 -6.22
CA ALA A 75 7.46 12.73 -6.56
C ALA A 75 8.43 13.69 -5.88
N GLU A 76 8.71 13.50 -4.59
CA GLU A 76 9.70 14.28 -3.86
C GLU A 76 11.09 14.16 -4.47
N GLN A 77 11.50 12.96 -4.82
CA GLN A 77 12.79 12.72 -5.46
C GLN A 77 12.89 13.38 -6.84
N ALA A 78 11.82 13.36 -7.62
CA ALA A 78 11.77 14.01 -8.91
C ALA A 78 11.88 15.53 -8.78
N ILE A 79 11.17 16.10 -7.80
CA ILE A 79 11.26 17.54 -7.51
C ILE A 79 12.68 17.91 -7.07
N ALA A 80 13.26 17.16 -6.15
CA ALA A 80 14.61 17.39 -5.66
C ALA A 80 15.65 17.30 -6.79
N LYS A 81 15.48 16.33 -7.70
CA LYS A 81 16.34 16.18 -8.85
C LYS A 81 16.22 17.36 -9.82
N GLY A 82 15.00 17.82 -10.06
CA GLY A 82 14.73 19.00 -10.87
C GLY A 82 15.35 20.26 -10.29
N MET A 83 15.21 20.43 -8.98
CA MET A 83 15.82 21.58 -8.27
C MET A 83 17.34 21.52 -8.31
N ARG A 84 17.94 20.36 -8.16
CA ARG A 84 19.39 20.18 -8.28
C ARG A 84 19.87 20.51 -9.70
N SER A 85 19.15 20.09 -10.73
CA SER A 85 19.48 20.43 -12.11
C SER A 85 19.45 21.93 -12.36
N LEU A 86 18.48 22.62 -11.78
CA LEU A 86 18.45 24.10 -11.86
C LEU A 86 19.63 24.73 -11.14
N GLN A 87 19.96 24.23 -9.95
CA GLN A 87 21.10 24.72 -9.19
C GLN A 87 22.43 24.50 -9.92
N ASP A 88 22.61 23.32 -10.51
CA ASP A 88 23.80 23.00 -11.31
C ASP A 88 23.94 23.94 -12.48
N ARG A 89 22.85 24.28 -13.16
CA ARG A 89 22.86 25.23 -14.28
C ARG A 89 23.25 26.62 -13.81
N ILE A 90 22.76 27.07 -12.68
CA ILE A 90 23.13 28.34 -12.07
C ILE A 90 24.62 28.34 -11.74
N ASP A 91 25.11 27.26 -11.13
CA ASP A 91 26.52 27.15 -10.72
C ASP A 91 27.47 27.10 -11.92
N VAL A 92 27.11 26.38 -12.97
CA VAL A 92 27.95 26.21 -14.17
C VAL A 92 27.89 27.45 -15.06
N GLU A 93 26.70 27.97 -15.32
CA GLU A 93 26.49 29.13 -16.18
C GLU A 93 26.72 30.44 -15.45
N GLY A 94 26.73 30.36 -14.14
CA GLY A 94 26.71 31.52 -13.27
C GLY A 94 25.36 32.19 -13.26
N PRO A 95 25.10 33.00 -12.25
CA PRO A 95 23.93 33.86 -12.30
C PRO A 95 24.13 34.88 -13.42
N ASP A 96 23.49 34.62 -14.54
CA ASP A 96 23.56 35.58 -15.61
C ASP A 96 22.70 36.79 -15.25
N MET A 97 23.27 37.67 -14.51
CA MET A 97 22.61 38.88 -14.05
C MET A 97 22.16 39.76 -15.20
N ASN A 98 22.79 39.57 -16.33
CA ASN A 98 22.43 40.33 -17.52
C ASN A 98 21.21 39.79 -18.22
N ALA A 99 20.99 38.47 -18.12
CA ALA A 99 19.81 37.85 -18.68
C ALA A 99 18.64 37.86 -17.70
N ALA A 100 18.92 37.55 -16.43
CA ALA A 100 17.89 37.45 -15.39
C ALA A 100 17.34 38.82 -15.00
N TYR A 101 18.18 39.83 -15.01
CA TYR A 101 17.79 41.18 -14.70
C TYR A 101 17.99 42.03 -15.93
N PRO A 102 16.89 42.48 -16.55
CA PRO A 102 17.01 43.45 -17.62
C PRO A 102 17.88 44.56 -17.12
N LYS A 103 18.89 44.80 -17.83
CA LYS A 103 19.87 45.75 -17.37
C LYS A 103 19.21 47.06 -17.03
N VAL A 104 19.02 47.22 -15.78
CA VAL A 104 18.58 48.51 -15.28
C VAL A 104 19.80 49.37 -15.31
N ARG A 105 19.82 50.18 -16.27
CA ARG A 105 20.96 51.07 -16.48
C ARG A 105 20.55 52.49 -16.64
#